data_cf0abac0609e44e4b535fad4f4126ce2
#
_entry.id   cf0abac0609e44e4b535fad4f4126ce2
#
_cell.length_a   1.000
_cell.length_b   1.000
_cell.length_c   1.000
_cell.angle_alpha   90.00
_cell.angle_beta   90.00
_cell.angle_gamma   90.00
#
_symmetry.space_group_name_H-M   'P 1'
#
loop_
_entity.id
_entity.type
_entity.pdbx_description
1 polymer ?
#
loop_
_entity_poly.entity_id
_entity_poly.type
_entity_poly.pdbx_seq_one_letter_code
_entity_poly.pdbx_strand_id
1 'polypeptide(L)'
;NNKELLERFKGLDDNKLQGASCYTDAMVDDSRLVLRVLQDSIDDGGYALNYTKVEDLLLTDGQVSGVSIQDIDHSGLIHLNAPVVINATGAWADRLRNVVNSETRIRPLRGSHIIIAKSLFPISDVMTFLHVDDKRGVFVYPWEGTTVIGTTDIDHDGDIDIEAGISDQEVDYLLKAFNSQFPNKALNRSDVLSTWAGVRPVIGAEKSKDPSKERRDHAVWSDNGLITVSGGKLTTFRLIALDALAAAKDNLPKAKEIADDRVFLTPTITAQSLSPENTSWAQRLLGRYGEKAIELVNESSPDEHHNLNETEFSLAECRWAIKYEAVEHLDDLLLRRTRLGMCLPNGGTNLYPALQELFSLNQNWDDERWQKEVTRYETIWKKYYSLPSN
;
A
#
# COMPACT_ATOMS: atom_id res chain seq x y z
N ASN A 1 -3.27 8.84 -32.46
CA ASN A 1 -4.03 9.98 -32.99
C ASN A 1 -5.31 10.18 -32.14
N ASN A 2 -6.01 11.32 -32.32
CA ASN A 2 -7.19 11.65 -31.50
C ASN A 2 -8.30 10.58 -31.59
N LYS A 3 -8.52 9.98 -32.77
CA LYS A 3 -9.53 8.93 -32.95
C LYS A 3 -9.25 7.71 -32.08
N GLU A 4 -8.03 7.23 -32.08
CA GLU A 4 -7.61 6.10 -31.24
C GLU A 4 -7.77 6.42 -29.75
N LEU A 5 -7.44 7.64 -29.31
CA LEU A 5 -7.60 8.08 -27.94
C LEU A 5 -9.07 8.10 -27.50
N LEU A 6 -9.97 8.60 -28.36
CA LEU A 6 -11.41 8.65 -28.11
C LEU A 6 -12.06 7.24 -28.13
N GLU A 7 -11.49 6.31 -28.88
CA GLU A 7 -11.91 4.89 -28.87
C GLU A 7 -11.52 4.20 -27.55
N ARG A 8 -10.30 4.50 -27.02
CA ARG A 8 -9.81 3.95 -25.74
C ARG A 8 -10.53 4.56 -24.53
N PHE A 9 -10.76 5.89 -24.55
CA PHE A 9 -11.36 6.63 -23.44
C PHE A 9 -12.68 7.23 -23.85
N LYS A 10 -13.73 6.40 -23.89
CA LYS A 10 -15.07 6.80 -24.30
C LYS A 10 -15.65 7.89 -23.41
N GLY A 11 -16.08 8.98 -24.01
CA GLY A 11 -16.67 10.13 -23.30
C GLY A 11 -15.67 11.23 -22.94
N LEU A 12 -14.39 11.08 -23.35
CA LEU A 12 -13.38 12.15 -23.24
C LEU A 12 -13.85 13.38 -24.02
N ASP A 13 -13.70 14.57 -23.42
CA ASP A 13 -13.98 15.85 -24.10
C ASP A 13 -12.97 16.11 -25.22
N ASP A 14 -13.45 16.17 -26.44
CA ASP A 14 -12.63 16.40 -27.63
C ASP A 14 -12.53 17.85 -28.07
N ASN A 15 -13.29 18.77 -27.45
CA ASN A 15 -13.38 20.18 -27.87
C ASN A 15 -12.03 20.90 -27.89
N LYS A 16 -11.09 20.50 -27.05
CA LYS A 16 -9.74 21.10 -26.95
C LYS A 16 -8.63 20.07 -27.09
N LEU A 17 -8.95 18.87 -27.50
CA LEU A 17 -8.01 17.76 -27.58
C LEU A 17 -7.04 17.96 -28.75
N GLN A 18 -5.77 18.16 -28.44
CA GLN A 18 -4.69 18.27 -29.44
C GLN A 18 -3.97 16.95 -29.70
N GLY A 19 -4.05 16.01 -28.75
CA GLY A 19 -3.41 14.71 -28.80
C GLY A 19 -3.04 14.22 -27.41
N ALA A 20 -2.38 13.06 -27.36
CA ALA A 20 -1.81 12.50 -26.15
C ALA A 20 -0.46 11.83 -26.43
N SER A 21 0.42 11.81 -25.46
CA SER A 21 1.61 10.96 -25.46
C SER A 21 1.24 9.60 -24.88
N CYS A 22 1.75 8.53 -25.46
CA CYS A 22 1.57 7.17 -24.95
C CYS A 22 2.96 6.58 -24.65
N TYR A 23 3.09 5.96 -23.50
CA TYR A 23 4.28 5.23 -23.08
C TYR A 23 3.87 4.00 -22.26
N THR A 24 4.75 3.03 -22.18
CA THR A 24 4.54 1.83 -21.35
C THR A 24 5.07 2.09 -19.94
N ASP A 25 4.27 1.74 -18.95
CA ASP A 25 4.64 1.78 -17.55
C ASP A 25 4.15 0.49 -16.86
N ALA A 26 4.48 0.31 -15.59
CA ALA A 26 4.06 -0.83 -14.80
C ALA A 26 3.16 -0.38 -13.64
N MET A 27 2.10 -1.14 -13.40
CA MET A 27 1.25 -0.99 -12.24
C MET A 27 1.60 -2.08 -11.22
N VAL A 28 1.69 -1.70 -9.95
CA VAL A 28 2.01 -2.60 -8.86
C VAL A 28 1.02 -2.41 -7.71
N ASP A 29 0.65 -3.50 -7.05
CA ASP A 29 0.07 -3.45 -5.72
C ASP A 29 1.24 -3.36 -4.71
N ASP A 30 1.43 -2.18 -4.14
CA ASP A 30 2.54 -1.86 -3.24
C ASP A 30 2.56 -2.74 -1.98
N SER A 31 1.40 -3.04 -1.39
CA SER A 31 1.33 -3.96 -0.25
C SER A 31 1.78 -5.37 -0.63
N ARG A 32 1.38 -5.86 -1.80
CA ARG A 32 1.80 -7.18 -2.26
C ARG A 32 3.30 -7.25 -2.54
N LEU A 33 3.86 -6.17 -3.09
CA LEU A 33 5.31 -6.05 -3.26
C LEU A 33 6.04 -6.13 -1.90
N VAL A 34 5.57 -5.39 -0.90
CA VAL A 34 6.15 -5.41 0.46
C VAL A 34 6.01 -6.80 1.09
N LEU A 35 4.83 -7.41 1.03
CA LEU A 35 4.60 -8.76 1.57
C LEU A 35 5.50 -9.80 0.88
N ARG A 36 5.73 -9.66 -0.44
CA ARG A 36 6.64 -10.53 -1.16
C ARG A 36 8.09 -10.39 -0.69
N VAL A 37 8.57 -9.17 -0.48
CA VAL A 37 9.91 -8.92 0.08
C VAL A 37 10.04 -9.47 1.50
N LEU A 38 9.02 -9.29 2.33
CA LEU A 38 8.99 -9.82 3.70
C LEU A 38 9.02 -11.35 3.70
N GLN A 39 8.25 -12.00 2.83
CA GLN A 39 8.23 -13.46 2.73
C GLN A 39 9.60 -14.01 2.32
N ASP A 40 10.23 -13.44 1.29
CA ASP A 40 11.56 -13.85 0.86
C ASP A 40 12.60 -13.64 1.99
N SER A 41 12.49 -12.54 2.75
CA SER A 41 13.35 -12.28 3.91
C SER A 41 13.15 -13.30 5.04
N ILE A 42 11.90 -13.74 5.29
CA ILE A 42 11.59 -14.78 6.28
C ILE A 42 12.15 -16.12 5.83
N ASP A 43 12.01 -16.47 4.56
CA ASP A 43 12.56 -17.70 3.97
C ASP A 43 14.10 -17.71 4.05
N ASP A 44 14.76 -16.55 4.03
CA ASP A 44 16.20 -16.37 4.25
C ASP A 44 16.61 -16.32 5.75
N GLY A 45 15.67 -16.50 6.67
CA GLY A 45 15.91 -16.56 8.12
C GLY A 45 15.74 -15.22 8.85
N GLY A 46 15.16 -14.22 8.21
CA GLY A 46 14.76 -12.97 8.85
C GLY A 46 13.49 -13.11 9.69
N TYR A 47 13.19 -12.09 10.48
CA TYR A 47 11.97 -11.99 11.26
C TYR A 47 11.21 -10.73 10.88
N ALA A 48 9.89 -10.83 10.74
CA ALA A 48 8.99 -9.69 10.53
C ALA A 48 7.87 -9.76 11.59
N LEU A 49 7.77 -8.71 12.40
CA LEU A 49 6.77 -8.61 13.47
C LEU A 49 5.88 -7.41 13.19
N ASN A 50 4.58 -7.64 13.04
CA ASN A 50 3.57 -6.59 13.06
C ASN A 50 3.06 -6.36 14.49
N TYR A 51 2.24 -5.34 14.69
CA TYR A 51 1.72 -4.93 16.00
C TYR A 51 2.80 -4.76 17.09
N THR A 52 4.05 -4.54 16.66
CA THR A 52 5.20 -4.36 17.51
C THR A 52 5.79 -2.97 17.29
N LYS A 53 5.55 -2.07 18.23
CA LYS A 53 5.98 -0.68 18.15
C LYS A 53 7.36 -0.49 18.76
N VAL A 54 8.25 0.20 18.07
CA VAL A 54 9.48 0.72 18.68
C VAL A 54 9.12 1.97 19.50
N GLU A 55 9.23 1.87 20.80
CA GLU A 55 8.92 2.97 21.72
C GLU A 55 10.11 3.90 21.92
N ASP A 56 11.35 3.34 21.99
CA ASP A 56 12.54 4.14 22.24
C ASP A 56 13.81 3.45 21.70
N LEU A 57 14.90 4.19 21.65
CA LEU A 57 16.24 3.70 21.34
C LEU A 57 17.02 3.38 22.62
N LEU A 58 17.74 2.27 22.63
CA LEU A 58 18.71 1.95 23.69
C LEU A 58 20.05 2.61 23.36
N LEU A 59 20.62 3.32 24.33
CA LEU A 59 21.87 4.04 24.16
C LEU A 59 22.95 3.45 25.09
N THR A 60 24.15 3.25 24.56
CA THR A 60 25.36 2.92 25.32
C THR A 60 26.44 3.92 24.94
N ASP A 61 26.97 4.65 25.91
CA ASP A 61 27.98 5.71 25.72
C ASP A 61 27.57 6.76 24.66
N GLY A 62 26.25 7.08 24.58
CA GLY A 62 25.69 8.04 23.65
C GLY A 62 25.50 7.51 22.20
N GLN A 63 25.78 6.23 21.99
CA GLN A 63 25.55 5.55 20.70
C GLN A 63 24.35 4.60 20.76
N VAL A 64 23.60 4.48 19.69
CA VAL A 64 22.48 3.54 19.60
C VAL A 64 23.01 2.12 19.64
N SER A 65 22.49 1.31 20.56
CA SER A 65 22.88 -0.08 20.80
C SER A 65 21.72 -1.06 20.72
N GLY A 66 20.51 -0.58 20.39
CA GLY A 66 19.31 -1.40 20.28
C GLY A 66 18.04 -0.58 20.32
N VAL A 67 16.92 -1.27 20.53
CA VAL A 67 15.58 -0.69 20.60
C VAL A 67 14.79 -1.24 21.78
N SER A 68 13.89 -0.42 22.31
CA SER A 68 12.82 -0.84 23.21
C SER A 68 11.55 -1.00 22.40
N ILE A 69 10.97 -2.18 22.41
CA ILE A 69 9.75 -2.52 21.67
C ILE A 69 8.61 -2.85 22.62
N GLN A 70 7.40 -2.58 22.16
CA GLN A 70 6.15 -2.96 22.82
C GLN A 70 5.24 -3.67 21.84
N ASP A 71 4.71 -4.81 22.25
CA ASP A 71 3.54 -5.40 21.61
C ASP A 71 2.33 -4.53 21.94
N ILE A 72 1.56 -4.13 20.91
CA ILE A 72 0.42 -3.21 21.07
C ILE A 72 -0.67 -3.82 21.97
N ASP A 73 -0.81 -5.14 21.97
CA ASP A 73 -1.80 -5.86 22.75
C ASP A 73 -1.32 -6.25 24.17
N HIS A 74 -0.05 -6.04 24.47
CA HIS A 74 0.56 -6.40 25.77
C HIS A 74 1.33 -5.24 26.40
N SER A 75 1.27 -5.12 27.71
CA SER A 75 1.83 -3.98 28.48
C SER A 75 3.32 -4.06 28.79
N GLY A 76 4.06 -5.02 28.29
CA GLY A 76 5.49 -5.22 28.60
C GLY A 76 6.41 -4.60 27.56
N LEU A 77 7.48 -3.90 28.04
CA LEU A 77 8.58 -3.48 27.17
C LEU A 77 9.63 -4.59 27.05
N ILE A 78 10.09 -4.83 25.85
CA ILE A 78 11.16 -5.77 25.53
C ILE A 78 12.35 -4.97 24.99
N HIS A 79 13.54 -5.20 25.54
CA HIS A 79 14.77 -4.58 25.06
C HIS A 79 15.52 -5.53 24.12
N LEU A 80 15.77 -5.06 22.90
CA LEU A 80 16.52 -5.79 21.89
C LEU A 80 17.84 -5.05 21.62
N ASN A 81 18.96 -5.70 21.91
CA ASN A 81 20.28 -5.18 21.56
C ASN A 81 20.62 -5.57 20.12
N ALA A 82 21.16 -4.63 19.37
CA ALA A 82 21.59 -4.83 18.00
C ALA A 82 22.81 -3.95 17.68
N PRO A 83 23.79 -4.47 16.93
CA PRO A 83 24.95 -3.69 16.48
C PRO A 83 24.58 -2.62 15.45
N VAL A 84 23.43 -2.75 14.77
CA VAL A 84 22.90 -1.81 13.78
C VAL A 84 21.41 -1.64 14.01
N VAL A 85 20.97 -0.40 14.05
CA VAL A 85 19.54 -0.03 14.04
C VAL A 85 19.27 0.85 12.81
N ILE A 86 18.36 0.39 11.95
CA ILE A 86 17.94 1.14 10.77
C ILE A 86 16.51 1.65 10.98
N ASN A 87 16.38 2.96 11.03
CA ASN A 87 15.12 3.66 11.09
C ASN A 87 14.57 3.90 9.67
N ALA A 88 13.60 3.10 9.24
CA ALA A 88 12.90 3.21 7.96
C ALA A 88 11.41 3.48 8.19
N THR A 89 11.06 4.26 9.22
CA THR A 89 9.70 4.46 9.71
C THR A 89 8.90 5.50 8.93
N GLY A 90 9.38 5.94 7.76
CA GLY A 90 8.62 6.83 6.86
C GLY A 90 8.28 8.17 7.49
N ALA A 91 6.99 8.50 7.62
CA ALA A 91 6.56 9.78 8.18
C ALA A 91 6.94 9.98 9.66
N TRP A 92 7.21 8.88 10.37
CA TRP A 92 7.63 8.91 11.79
C TRP A 92 9.15 8.97 11.98
N ALA A 93 9.95 9.03 10.93
CA ALA A 93 11.40 8.91 11.01
C ALA A 93 12.04 9.95 11.95
N ASP A 94 11.53 11.17 11.97
CA ASP A 94 12.05 12.22 12.83
C ASP A 94 11.80 11.99 14.34
N ARG A 95 10.84 11.14 14.73
CA ARG A 95 10.62 10.80 16.14
C ARG A 95 11.82 10.09 16.73
N LEU A 96 12.31 9.04 16.07
CA LEU A 96 13.49 8.32 16.51
C LEU A 96 14.78 9.15 16.34
N ARG A 97 14.86 9.98 15.28
CA ARG A 97 15.99 10.90 15.09
C ARG A 97 16.08 11.94 16.20
N ASN A 98 14.96 12.42 16.72
CA ASN A 98 14.94 13.38 17.83
C ASN A 98 15.54 12.78 19.13
N VAL A 99 15.44 11.46 19.34
CA VAL A 99 16.08 10.79 20.50
C VAL A 99 17.59 10.94 20.46
N VAL A 100 18.20 11.00 19.28
CA VAL A 100 19.64 11.23 19.08
C VAL A 100 19.99 12.69 18.76
N ASN A 101 19.10 13.62 19.08
CA ASN A 101 19.26 15.08 18.90
C ASN A 101 19.51 15.53 17.45
N SER A 102 18.91 14.87 16.47
CA SER A 102 19.02 15.24 15.07
C SER A 102 17.93 16.24 14.65
N GLU A 103 18.21 17.01 13.61
CA GLU A 103 17.26 17.98 13.06
C GLU A 103 16.07 17.31 12.38
N THR A 104 14.88 17.94 12.47
CA THR A 104 13.68 17.54 11.72
C THR A 104 13.89 17.75 10.22
N ARG A 105 13.61 16.73 9.42
CA ARG A 105 13.81 16.72 7.97
C ARG A 105 12.62 16.21 7.18
N ILE A 106 11.59 15.71 7.84
CA ILE A 106 10.43 15.13 7.17
C ILE A 106 9.27 16.12 7.15
N ARG A 107 8.75 16.37 5.95
CA ARG A 107 7.51 17.09 5.69
C ARG A 107 6.43 16.07 5.32
N PRO A 108 5.43 15.84 6.16
CA PRO A 108 4.34 14.92 5.83
C PRO A 108 3.42 15.54 4.79
N LEU A 109 3.25 14.88 3.63
CA LEU A 109 2.32 15.27 2.59
C LEU A 109 1.24 14.21 2.41
N ARG A 110 -0.04 14.61 2.44
CA ARG A 110 -1.17 13.72 2.22
C ARG A 110 -1.55 13.66 0.74
N GLY A 111 -1.78 12.46 0.24
CA GLY A 111 -2.37 12.20 -1.05
C GLY A 111 -3.56 11.27 -0.94
N SER A 112 -4.68 11.66 -1.55
CA SER A 112 -5.95 10.96 -1.45
C SER A 112 -6.46 10.50 -2.80
N HIS A 113 -7.25 9.43 -2.80
CA HIS A 113 -7.84 8.80 -3.99
C HIS A 113 -9.31 8.48 -3.72
N ILE A 114 -10.10 8.45 -4.79
CA ILE A 114 -11.45 7.91 -4.79
C ILE A 114 -11.53 6.68 -5.70
N ILE A 115 -12.35 5.73 -5.33
CA ILE A 115 -12.59 4.49 -6.06
C ILE A 115 -14.04 4.47 -6.52
N ILE A 116 -14.26 4.08 -7.77
CA ILE A 116 -15.57 3.89 -8.37
C ILE A 116 -15.71 2.49 -8.96
N ALA A 117 -16.93 2.02 -9.12
CA ALA A 117 -17.18 0.75 -9.78
C ALA A 117 -16.69 0.78 -11.23
N LYS A 118 -16.04 -0.30 -11.69
CA LYS A 118 -15.59 -0.46 -13.08
C LYS A 118 -16.74 -0.29 -14.09
N SER A 119 -17.96 -0.68 -13.72
CA SER A 119 -19.15 -0.55 -14.56
C SER A 119 -19.51 0.90 -14.90
N LEU A 120 -19.18 1.87 -14.02
CA LEU A 120 -19.40 3.29 -14.29
C LEU A 120 -18.39 3.86 -15.29
N PHE A 121 -17.13 3.45 -15.17
CA PHE A 121 -16.06 3.89 -16.06
C PHE A 121 -15.09 2.73 -16.39
N PRO A 122 -15.44 1.85 -17.33
CA PRO A 122 -14.61 0.71 -17.71
C PRO A 122 -13.42 1.17 -18.57
N ILE A 123 -12.22 1.09 -18.02
CA ILE A 123 -10.96 1.38 -18.72
C ILE A 123 -9.98 0.22 -18.56
N SER A 124 -9.09 0.08 -19.54
CA SER A 124 -8.00 -0.91 -19.53
C SER A 124 -6.62 -0.27 -19.46
N ASP A 125 -6.55 1.02 -19.74
CA ASP A 125 -5.31 1.78 -19.76
C ASP A 125 -5.29 2.84 -18.64
N VAL A 126 -4.10 3.29 -18.27
CA VAL A 126 -3.93 4.43 -17.35
C VAL A 126 -4.02 5.72 -18.13
N MET A 127 -4.81 6.66 -17.66
CA MET A 127 -4.87 8.02 -18.20
C MET A 127 -4.35 9.03 -17.19
N THR A 128 -3.53 9.96 -17.65
CA THR A 128 -3.09 11.11 -16.86
C THR A 128 -3.48 12.40 -17.56
N PHE A 129 -4.07 13.32 -16.84
CA PHE A 129 -4.42 14.65 -17.31
C PHE A 129 -4.16 15.71 -16.24
N LEU A 130 -4.17 16.97 -16.65
CA LEU A 130 -3.92 18.09 -15.75
C LEU A 130 -5.22 18.61 -15.15
N HIS A 131 -5.26 18.78 -13.83
CA HIS A 131 -6.38 19.40 -13.14
C HIS A 131 -6.65 20.80 -13.68
N VAL A 132 -7.91 21.19 -13.78
CA VAL A 132 -8.33 22.47 -14.40
C VAL A 132 -7.88 23.69 -13.62
N ASP A 133 -7.78 23.60 -12.30
CA ASP A 133 -7.47 24.74 -11.43
C ASP A 133 -5.96 24.98 -11.28
N ASP A 134 -5.18 23.95 -10.97
CA ASP A 134 -3.77 24.08 -10.55
C ASP A 134 -2.77 23.36 -11.46
N LYS A 135 -3.25 22.69 -12.50
CA LYS A 135 -2.43 21.96 -13.48
C LYS A 135 -1.62 20.80 -12.91
N ARG A 136 -2.00 20.28 -11.77
CA ARG A 136 -1.42 19.04 -11.24
C ARG A 136 -1.90 17.82 -12.03
N GLY A 137 -1.04 16.79 -12.11
CA GLY A 137 -1.40 15.53 -12.75
C GLY A 137 -2.41 14.74 -11.90
N VAL A 138 -3.51 14.34 -12.53
CA VAL A 138 -4.49 13.43 -11.95
C VAL A 138 -4.50 12.18 -12.80
N PHE A 139 -4.48 11.01 -12.15
CA PHE A 139 -4.52 9.71 -12.78
C PHE A 139 -5.92 9.12 -12.70
N VAL A 140 -6.31 8.40 -13.75
CA VAL A 140 -7.46 7.49 -13.76
C VAL A 140 -6.97 6.16 -14.28
N TYR A 141 -7.15 5.09 -13.49
CA TYR A 141 -6.58 3.79 -13.82
C TYR A 141 -7.44 2.62 -13.33
N PRO A 142 -7.41 1.48 -14.06
CA PRO A 142 -8.06 0.25 -13.60
C PRO A 142 -7.28 -0.34 -12.43
N TRP A 143 -7.98 -0.87 -11.44
CA TRP A 143 -7.33 -1.49 -10.30
C TRP A 143 -8.24 -2.49 -9.60
N GLU A 144 -7.84 -3.76 -9.53
CA GLU A 144 -8.52 -4.84 -8.81
C GLU A 144 -10.04 -4.91 -9.05
N GLY A 145 -10.46 -4.79 -10.31
CA GLY A 145 -11.88 -4.80 -10.69
C GLY A 145 -12.63 -3.47 -10.51
N THR A 146 -11.92 -2.39 -10.19
CA THR A 146 -12.47 -1.04 -10.01
C THR A 146 -11.76 -0.03 -10.90
N THR A 147 -12.15 1.23 -10.80
CA THR A 147 -11.43 2.38 -11.38
C THR A 147 -11.07 3.35 -10.27
N VAL A 148 -9.81 3.75 -10.23
CA VAL A 148 -9.26 4.69 -9.24
C VAL A 148 -9.00 6.03 -9.86
N ILE A 149 -9.31 7.11 -9.14
CA ILE A 149 -9.04 8.50 -9.52
C ILE A 149 -8.21 9.15 -8.42
N GLY A 150 -7.06 9.70 -8.75
CA GLY A 150 -6.15 10.37 -7.80
C GLY A 150 -4.89 10.91 -8.49
N THR A 151 -4.12 11.68 -7.83
CA THR A 151 -4.05 11.90 -6.40
C THR A 151 -4.12 13.39 -6.06
N THR A 152 -4.47 13.71 -4.84
CA THR A 152 -4.21 15.02 -4.24
C THR A 152 -2.78 15.10 -3.70
N ASP A 153 -2.30 16.29 -3.36
CA ASP A 153 -0.97 16.49 -2.77
C ASP A 153 -0.99 17.77 -1.91
N ILE A 154 -1.25 17.58 -0.62
CA ILE A 154 -1.42 18.67 0.34
C ILE A 154 -0.61 18.41 1.61
N ASP A 155 -0.24 19.48 2.34
CA ASP A 155 0.37 19.31 3.66
C ASP A 155 -0.55 18.56 4.60
N HIS A 156 0.02 17.64 5.38
CA HIS A 156 -0.69 16.91 6.41
C HIS A 156 -0.42 17.56 7.76
N ASP A 157 -1.38 18.36 8.23
CA ASP A 157 -1.28 19.07 9.52
C ASP A 157 -1.90 18.25 10.68
N GLY A 158 -2.42 17.04 10.40
CA GLY A 158 -2.99 16.14 11.40
C GLY A 158 -1.93 15.36 12.19
N ASP A 159 -2.40 14.69 13.24
CA ASP A 159 -1.57 13.73 13.96
C ASP A 159 -1.25 12.53 13.05
N ILE A 160 0.04 12.28 12.84
CA ILE A 160 0.51 11.17 11.98
C ILE A 160 0.25 9.79 12.60
N ASP A 161 -0.10 9.68 13.88
CA ASP A 161 -0.53 8.43 14.52
C ASP A 161 -1.98 8.07 14.23
N ILE A 162 -2.74 9.03 13.71
CA ILE A 162 -4.12 8.81 13.28
C ILE A 162 -4.10 8.51 11.78
N GLU A 163 -4.74 7.41 11.39
CA GLU A 163 -4.86 7.05 9.96
C GLU A 163 -5.48 8.21 9.18
N ALA A 164 -4.85 8.56 8.05
CA ALA A 164 -5.30 9.67 7.23
C ALA A 164 -6.58 9.29 6.48
N GLY A 165 -7.57 10.18 6.52
CA GLY A 165 -8.77 10.10 5.68
C GLY A 165 -8.81 11.23 4.65
N ILE A 166 -9.58 11.04 3.59
CA ILE A 166 -9.84 12.07 2.58
C ILE A 166 -10.72 13.18 3.17
N SER A 167 -10.53 14.41 2.76
CA SER A 167 -11.42 15.53 3.10
C SER A 167 -12.47 15.76 2.01
N ASP A 168 -13.57 16.47 2.36
CA ASP A 168 -14.60 16.87 1.40
C ASP A 168 -14.04 17.66 0.22
N GLN A 169 -13.10 18.56 0.51
CA GLN A 169 -12.44 19.37 -0.51
C GLN A 169 -11.63 18.53 -1.49
N GLU A 170 -10.98 17.46 -1.00
CA GLU A 170 -10.22 16.53 -1.85
C GLU A 170 -11.16 15.68 -2.71
N VAL A 171 -12.31 15.25 -2.17
CA VAL A 171 -13.34 14.54 -2.96
C VAL A 171 -13.83 15.42 -4.10
N ASP A 172 -14.23 16.67 -3.79
CA ASP A 172 -14.73 17.61 -4.78
C ASP A 172 -13.67 17.96 -5.83
N TYR A 173 -12.40 18.10 -5.41
CA TYR A 173 -11.26 18.31 -6.30
C TYR A 173 -11.11 17.15 -7.30
N LEU A 174 -11.12 15.90 -6.85
CA LEU A 174 -10.95 14.74 -7.72
C LEU A 174 -12.16 14.53 -8.64
N LEU A 175 -13.39 14.71 -8.15
CA LEU A 175 -14.58 14.67 -8.98
C LEU A 175 -14.58 15.77 -10.04
N LYS A 176 -14.18 17.01 -9.68
CA LYS A 176 -14.05 18.12 -10.63
C LYS A 176 -13.02 17.81 -11.70
N ALA A 177 -11.87 17.24 -11.32
CA ALA A 177 -10.84 16.83 -12.26
C ALA A 177 -11.38 15.86 -13.30
N PHE A 178 -12.01 14.77 -12.86
CA PHE A 178 -12.60 13.77 -13.73
C PHE A 178 -13.69 14.35 -14.62
N ASN A 179 -14.66 15.06 -14.04
CA ASN A 179 -15.81 15.60 -14.76
C ASN A 179 -15.42 16.63 -15.82
N SER A 180 -14.29 17.33 -15.62
CA SER A 180 -13.77 18.26 -16.63
C SER A 180 -13.23 17.56 -17.87
N GLN A 181 -12.82 16.30 -17.77
CA GLN A 181 -12.32 15.50 -18.90
C GLN A 181 -13.44 14.65 -19.52
N PHE A 182 -14.41 14.23 -18.71
CA PHE A 182 -15.47 13.32 -19.08
C PHE A 182 -16.87 13.89 -18.79
N PRO A 183 -17.25 15.05 -19.40
CA PRO A 183 -18.50 15.74 -19.07
C PRO A 183 -19.75 14.90 -19.33
N ASN A 184 -19.70 14.00 -20.32
CA ASN A 184 -20.79 13.09 -20.65
C ASN A 184 -20.84 11.82 -19.76
N LYS A 185 -19.90 11.67 -18.82
CA LYS A 185 -19.76 10.59 -17.85
C LYS A 185 -19.56 11.17 -16.45
N ALA A 186 -20.11 12.36 -16.20
CA ALA A 186 -19.92 13.06 -14.95
C ALA A 186 -20.32 12.21 -13.75
N LEU A 187 -19.40 12.13 -12.80
CA LEU A 187 -19.57 11.43 -11.53
C LEU A 187 -20.01 12.39 -10.44
N ASN A 188 -20.70 11.86 -9.46
CA ASN A 188 -21.07 12.55 -8.24
C ASN A 188 -20.62 11.74 -7.00
N ARG A 189 -20.82 12.27 -5.80
CA ARG A 189 -20.37 11.62 -4.57
C ARG A 189 -21.01 10.23 -4.36
N SER A 190 -22.24 9.99 -4.78
CA SER A 190 -22.88 8.68 -4.62
C SER A 190 -22.30 7.58 -5.53
N ASP A 191 -21.47 7.95 -6.50
CA ASP A 191 -20.77 7.02 -7.39
C ASP A 191 -19.46 6.50 -6.78
N VAL A 192 -19.01 7.10 -5.67
CA VAL A 192 -17.78 6.72 -4.97
C VAL A 192 -18.05 5.52 -4.08
N LEU A 193 -17.36 4.41 -4.34
CA LEU A 193 -17.42 3.19 -3.54
C LEU A 193 -16.68 3.33 -2.22
N SER A 194 -15.48 3.86 -2.31
CA SER A 194 -14.57 4.03 -1.19
C SER A 194 -13.51 5.09 -1.50
N THR A 195 -12.72 5.41 -0.50
CA THR A 195 -11.60 6.36 -0.60
C THR A 195 -10.39 5.79 0.12
N TRP A 196 -9.22 6.30 -0.15
CA TRP A 196 -8.08 6.15 0.72
C TRP A 196 -7.20 7.40 0.71
N ALA A 197 -6.47 7.61 1.80
CA ALA A 197 -5.44 8.62 1.91
C ALA A 197 -4.16 8.03 2.52
N GLY A 198 -3.01 8.58 2.14
CA GLY A 198 -1.73 8.18 2.69
C GLY A 198 -0.83 9.38 2.92
N VAL A 199 0.05 9.31 3.91
CA VAL A 199 1.02 10.35 4.25
C VAL A 199 2.39 9.99 3.71
N ARG A 200 2.94 10.84 2.84
CA ARG A 200 4.26 10.68 2.24
C ARG A 200 5.32 11.37 3.09
N PRO A 201 6.44 10.71 3.41
CA PRO A 201 7.58 11.31 4.08
C PRO A 201 8.46 12.05 3.06
N VAL A 202 8.12 13.27 2.74
CA VAL A 202 8.92 14.08 1.81
C VAL A 202 10.06 14.76 2.57
N ILE A 203 11.26 14.73 1.99
CA ILE A 203 12.42 15.40 2.58
C ILE A 203 12.35 16.89 2.24
N GLY A 204 12.20 17.73 3.25
CA GLY A 204 12.11 19.17 3.10
C GLY A 204 11.60 19.87 4.35
N ALA A 205 12.35 20.79 4.87
CA ALA A 205 12.00 21.50 6.12
C ALA A 205 11.11 22.75 5.90
N GLU A 206 10.97 23.24 4.68
CA GLU A 206 10.30 24.51 4.40
C GLU A 206 8.88 24.32 3.85
N LYS A 207 7.87 24.66 4.64
CA LYS A 207 6.45 24.71 4.21
C LYS A 207 6.18 25.79 3.12
N SER A 208 7.15 26.63 2.78
CA SER A 208 6.99 27.72 1.80
C SER A 208 7.00 27.28 0.33
N LYS A 209 7.42 26.05 0.04
CA LYS A 209 7.46 25.51 -1.33
C LYS A 209 6.19 24.75 -1.66
N ASP A 210 5.76 24.86 -2.92
CA ASP A 210 4.68 24.03 -3.47
C ASP A 210 5.00 22.54 -3.25
N PRO A 211 4.13 21.76 -2.57
CA PRO A 211 4.35 20.34 -2.29
C PRO A 211 4.72 19.52 -3.53
N SER A 212 4.16 19.86 -4.69
CA SER A 212 4.42 19.14 -5.95
C SER A 212 5.82 19.34 -6.52
N LYS A 213 6.56 20.35 -6.03
CA LYS A 213 7.93 20.70 -6.48
C LYS A 213 9.02 20.15 -5.56
N GLU A 214 8.65 19.50 -4.47
CA GLU A 214 9.62 18.88 -3.58
C GLU A 214 10.35 17.71 -4.27
N ARG A 215 11.64 17.58 -4.00
CA ARG A 215 12.45 16.49 -4.51
C ARG A 215 11.99 15.17 -3.89
N ARG A 216 11.86 14.14 -4.72
CA ARG A 216 11.52 12.77 -4.30
C ARG A 216 12.75 11.86 -4.32
N ASP A 217 13.92 12.43 -4.02
CA ASP A 217 15.13 11.67 -3.79
C ASP A 217 15.07 11.04 -2.40
N HIS A 218 15.72 9.90 -2.21
CA HIS A 218 15.92 9.36 -0.86
C HIS A 218 17.18 9.95 -0.22
N ALA A 219 17.23 9.88 1.09
CA ALA A 219 18.42 10.19 1.85
C ALA A 219 18.68 9.13 2.92
N VAL A 220 19.95 8.94 3.22
CA VAL A 220 20.45 8.11 4.33
C VAL A 220 21.26 9.01 5.25
N TRP A 221 20.90 9.02 6.53
CA TRP A 221 21.63 9.76 7.57
C TRP A 221 22.16 8.78 8.62
N SER A 222 23.30 9.08 9.17
CA SER A 222 23.89 8.33 10.28
C SER A 222 24.12 9.28 11.46
N ASP A 223 23.31 9.15 12.49
CA ASP A 223 23.30 10.01 13.67
C ASP A 223 23.49 9.16 14.94
N ASN A 224 24.65 9.26 15.60
CA ASN A 224 24.96 8.56 16.85
C ASN A 224 24.64 7.04 16.80
N GLY A 225 24.97 6.35 15.72
CA GLY A 225 24.72 4.92 15.55
C GLY A 225 23.32 4.57 15.02
N LEU A 226 22.40 5.53 14.89
CA LEU A 226 21.14 5.36 14.20
C LEU A 226 21.32 5.63 12.70
N ILE A 227 20.96 4.66 11.84
CA ILE A 227 20.90 4.87 10.41
C ILE A 227 19.45 5.14 10.04
N THR A 228 19.17 6.33 9.51
CA THR A 228 17.81 6.69 9.08
C THR A 228 17.72 6.75 7.57
N VAL A 229 16.68 6.13 7.01
CA VAL A 229 16.34 6.15 5.59
C VAL A 229 14.98 6.79 5.41
N SER A 230 14.85 7.74 4.50
CA SER A 230 13.55 8.34 4.17
C SER A 230 13.52 8.90 2.74
N GLY A 231 12.31 9.18 2.24
CA GLY A 231 12.07 9.67 0.89
C GLY A 231 12.17 8.57 -0.17
N GLY A 232 12.44 8.98 -1.41
CA GLY A 232 12.57 8.08 -2.55
C GLY A 232 11.24 7.66 -3.18
N LYS A 233 11.32 6.64 -4.03
CA LYS A 233 10.19 6.07 -4.76
C LYS A 233 10.17 4.56 -4.57
N LEU A 234 8.98 3.96 -4.64
CA LEU A 234 8.86 2.50 -4.57
C LEU A 234 9.71 1.78 -5.63
N THR A 235 9.81 2.34 -6.83
CA THR A 235 10.62 1.76 -7.92
C THR A 235 12.12 1.69 -7.63
N THR A 236 12.62 2.43 -6.65
CA THR A 236 14.04 2.45 -6.26
C THR A 236 14.28 1.79 -4.89
N PHE A 237 13.33 1.03 -4.36
CA PHE A 237 13.40 0.45 -3.01
C PHE A 237 14.68 -0.38 -2.76
N ARG A 238 15.12 -1.15 -3.77
CA ARG A 238 16.35 -1.94 -3.67
C ARG A 238 17.60 -1.06 -3.54
N LEU A 239 17.70 0.02 -4.32
CA LEU A 239 18.83 0.97 -4.23
C LEU A 239 18.85 1.65 -2.86
N ILE A 240 17.68 2.06 -2.36
CA ILE A 240 17.54 2.65 -1.02
C ILE A 240 18.03 1.68 0.06
N ALA A 241 17.67 0.41 -0.03
CA ALA A 241 18.13 -0.61 0.90
C ALA A 241 19.64 -0.84 0.82
N LEU A 242 20.22 -0.85 -0.36
CA LEU A 242 21.66 -0.98 -0.56
C LEU A 242 22.44 0.21 0.02
N ASP A 243 21.93 1.43 -0.13
CA ASP A 243 22.55 2.63 0.44
C ASP A 243 22.48 2.60 1.98
N ALA A 244 21.38 2.12 2.56
CA ALA A 244 21.27 1.91 4.01
C ALA A 244 22.27 0.85 4.51
N LEU A 245 22.43 -0.26 3.79
CA LEU A 245 23.42 -1.29 4.12
C LEU A 245 24.85 -0.78 3.97
N ALA A 246 25.13 0.06 2.96
CA ALA A 246 26.43 0.69 2.78
C ALA A 246 26.78 1.63 3.98
N ALA A 247 25.78 2.37 4.50
CA ALA A 247 25.95 3.19 5.69
C ALA A 247 26.18 2.35 6.96
N ALA A 248 25.67 1.13 7.03
CA ALA A 248 25.83 0.17 8.13
C ALA A 248 27.11 -0.67 8.05
N LYS A 249 27.89 -0.58 6.98
CA LYS A 249 28.94 -1.52 6.60
C LYS A 249 29.94 -1.85 7.70
N ASP A 250 30.37 -0.84 8.46
CA ASP A 250 31.42 -1.01 9.48
C ASP A 250 30.94 -1.81 10.70
N ASN A 251 29.63 -1.87 10.91
CA ASN A 251 28.99 -2.56 12.05
C ASN A 251 28.33 -3.89 11.63
N LEU A 252 28.31 -4.21 10.35
CA LEU A 252 27.76 -5.47 9.84
C LEU A 252 28.85 -6.54 9.72
N PRO A 253 28.53 -7.83 9.95
CA PRO A 253 29.43 -8.91 9.57
C PRO A 253 29.71 -8.83 8.09
N LYS A 254 30.88 -9.32 7.65
CA LYS A 254 31.26 -9.33 6.24
C LYS A 254 30.17 -10.02 5.41
N ALA A 255 29.37 -9.21 4.74
CA ALA A 255 28.36 -9.72 3.82
C ALA A 255 29.02 -10.27 2.56
N LYS A 256 28.48 -11.37 2.04
CA LYS A 256 28.84 -11.85 0.69
C LYS A 256 28.38 -10.78 -0.33
N GLU A 257 29.17 -10.57 -1.36
CA GLU A 257 28.74 -9.74 -2.48
C GLU A 257 27.45 -10.30 -3.08
N ILE A 258 26.45 -9.44 -3.25
CA ILE A 258 25.19 -9.82 -3.89
C ILE A 258 25.45 -9.80 -5.40
N ALA A 259 25.61 -11.00 -5.98
CA ALA A 259 25.95 -11.17 -7.40
C ALA A 259 24.74 -11.04 -8.35
N ASP A 260 23.51 -11.09 -7.84
CA ASP A 260 22.28 -11.06 -8.64
C ASP A 260 21.50 -9.75 -8.43
N ASP A 261 21.19 -9.06 -9.53
CA ASP A 261 20.40 -7.83 -9.52
C ASP A 261 18.88 -8.07 -9.39
N ARG A 262 18.43 -9.31 -9.53
CA ARG A 262 17.02 -9.67 -9.38
C ARG A 262 16.61 -9.60 -7.92
N VAL A 263 15.46 -8.98 -7.68
CA VAL A 263 14.85 -8.93 -6.33
C VAL A 263 14.11 -10.23 -6.06
N PHE A 264 13.40 -10.74 -7.07
CA PHE A 264 12.61 -11.97 -6.96
C PHE A 264 13.03 -13.00 -7.98
N LEU A 265 13.03 -14.25 -7.56
CA LEU A 265 13.21 -15.35 -8.48
C LEU A 265 11.97 -15.53 -9.36
N THR A 266 12.19 -15.82 -10.64
CA THR A 266 11.10 -16.20 -11.54
C THR A 266 10.57 -17.57 -11.12
N PRO A 267 9.24 -17.75 -10.95
CA PRO A 267 8.66 -19.04 -10.63
C PRO A 267 9.06 -20.10 -11.66
N THR A 268 9.35 -21.30 -11.19
CA THR A 268 9.74 -22.45 -12.04
C THR A 268 8.56 -23.08 -12.76
N ILE A 269 7.35 -22.89 -12.21
CA ILE A 269 6.09 -23.39 -12.74
C ILE A 269 5.41 -22.35 -13.64
N THR A 270 4.70 -22.81 -14.64
CA THR A 270 3.88 -21.95 -15.52
C THR A 270 2.44 -21.83 -15.00
N ALA A 271 1.74 -20.75 -15.40
CA ALA A 271 0.33 -20.58 -15.09
C ALA A 271 -0.54 -21.75 -15.62
N GLN A 272 -0.22 -22.24 -16.81
CA GLN A 272 -0.90 -23.41 -17.41
C GLN A 272 -0.73 -24.69 -16.56
N SER A 273 0.44 -24.87 -15.94
CA SER A 273 0.68 -26.02 -15.07
C SER A 273 0.06 -25.85 -13.69
N LEU A 274 -0.03 -24.60 -13.18
CA LEU A 274 -0.60 -24.30 -11.87
C LEU A 274 -2.13 -24.45 -11.87
N SER A 275 -2.82 -23.87 -12.87
CA SER A 275 -4.27 -24.00 -13.05
C SER A 275 -4.62 -23.98 -14.54
N PRO A 276 -4.73 -25.16 -15.19
CA PRO A 276 -5.08 -25.26 -16.60
C PRO A 276 -6.44 -24.64 -16.97
N GLU A 277 -7.38 -24.68 -16.02
CA GLU A 277 -8.75 -24.20 -16.23
C GLU A 277 -8.88 -22.67 -16.07
N ASN A 278 -7.97 -22.06 -15.29
CA ASN A 278 -7.98 -20.61 -15.03
C ASN A 278 -6.55 -20.04 -15.07
N THR A 279 -5.97 -19.98 -16.27
CA THR A 279 -4.59 -19.53 -16.46
C THR A 279 -4.38 -18.06 -16.13
N SER A 280 -5.39 -17.18 -16.28
CA SER A 280 -5.28 -15.76 -15.92
C SER A 280 -5.16 -15.57 -14.41
N TRP A 281 -5.97 -16.28 -13.63
CA TRP A 281 -5.88 -16.31 -12.17
C TRP A 281 -4.54 -16.89 -11.71
N ALA A 282 -4.10 -18.00 -12.29
CA ALA A 282 -2.82 -18.61 -12.00
C ALA A 282 -1.63 -17.69 -12.31
N GLN A 283 -1.68 -16.95 -13.43
CA GLN A 283 -0.67 -15.95 -13.78
C GLN A 283 -0.60 -14.83 -12.73
N ARG A 284 -1.76 -14.37 -12.26
CA ARG A 284 -1.87 -13.37 -11.20
C ARG A 284 -1.28 -13.90 -9.89
N LEU A 285 -1.59 -15.12 -9.49
CA LEU A 285 -1.03 -15.75 -8.29
C LEU A 285 0.50 -15.88 -8.37
N LEU A 286 1.05 -16.35 -9.48
CA LEU A 286 2.50 -16.46 -9.67
C LEU A 286 3.18 -15.09 -9.58
N GLY A 287 2.57 -14.04 -10.11
CA GLY A 287 3.08 -12.67 -9.99
C GLY A 287 3.10 -12.16 -8.54
N ARG A 288 2.06 -12.49 -7.75
CA ARG A 288 1.88 -11.99 -6.38
C ARG A 288 2.61 -12.83 -5.33
N TYR A 289 2.58 -14.14 -5.46
CA TYR A 289 3.04 -15.08 -4.44
C TYR A 289 4.29 -15.88 -4.85
N GLY A 290 4.74 -15.77 -6.11
CA GLY A 290 5.86 -16.56 -6.61
C GLY A 290 5.62 -18.06 -6.50
N GLU A 291 6.62 -18.82 -6.06
CA GLU A 291 6.51 -20.27 -5.83
C GLU A 291 5.46 -20.63 -4.77
N LYS A 292 5.16 -19.73 -3.81
CA LYS A 292 4.10 -19.95 -2.81
C LYS A 292 2.70 -20.06 -3.40
N ALA A 293 2.50 -19.65 -4.66
CA ALA A 293 1.27 -19.88 -5.39
C ALA A 293 0.91 -21.36 -5.49
N ILE A 294 1.89 -22.27 -5.50
CA ILE A 294 1.69 -23.72 -5.54
C ILE A 294 1.02 -24.19 -4.23
N GLU A 295 1.57 -23.76 -3.10
CA GLU A 295 1.03 -24.10 -1.78
C GLU A 295 -0.38 -23.51 -1.60
N LEU A 296 -0.57 -22.24 -2.02
CA LEU A 296 -1.87 -21.55 -1.97
C LEU A 296 -2.96 -22.34 -2.71
N VAL A 297 -2.67 -22.80 -3.93
CA VAL A 297 -3.63 -23.58 -4.73
C VAL A 297 -3.87 -24.95 -4.12
N ASN A 298 -2.83 -25.64 -3.62
CA ASN A 298 -2.94 -26.97 -3.05
C ASN A 298 -3.70 -26.99 -1.71
N GLU A 299 -3.66 -25.91 -0.95
CA GLU A 299 -4.32 -25.78 0.36
C GLU A 299 -5.76 -25.24 0.27
N SER A 300 -6.19 -24.81 -0.90
CA SER A 300 -7.53 -24.26 -1.13
C SER A 300 -8.42 -25.21 -1.92
N SER A 301 -9.73 -25.10 -1.75
CA SER A 301 -10.69 -25.88 -2.53
C SER A 301 -10.95 -25.23 -3.89
N PRO A 302 -11.36 -25.99 -4.92
CA PRO A 302 -11.70 -25.43 -6.24
C PRO A 302 -12.77 -24.33 -6.18
N ASP A 303 -13.70 -24.40 -5.24
CA ASP A 303 -14.73 -23.38 -5.05
C ASP A 303 -14.15 -22.02 -4.60
N GLU A 304 -12.99 -22.03 -3.97
CA GLU A 304 -12.28 -20.82 -3.54
C GLU A 304 -11.45 -20.15 -4.65
N HIS A 305 -11.32 -20.77 -5.83
CA HIS A 305 -10.52 -20.27 -6.94
C HIS A 305 -11.25 -19.25 -7.81
N HIS A 306 -12.50 -18.95 -7.53
CA HIS A 306 -13.30 -17.98 -8.30
C HIS A 306 -13.10 -16.55 -7.77
N ASN A 307 -13.18 -15.60 -8.69
CA ASN A 307 -13.14 -14.19 -8.34
C ASN A 307 -14.32 -13.80 -7.44
N LEU A 308 -14.04 -13.01 -6.42
CA LEU A 308 -15.06 -12.49 -5.50
C LEU A 308 -15.75 -11.29 -6.14
N ASN A 309 -16.99 -11.48 -6.54
CA ASN A 309 -17.78 -10.47 -7.27
C ASN A 309 -17.04 -9.98 -8.54
N GLU A 310 -16.95 -8.65 -8.71
CA GLU A 310 -16.24 -8.03 -9.84
C GLU A 310 -14.75 -7.79 -9.57
N THR A 311 -14.22 -8.22 -8.41
CA THR A 311 -12.80 -8.05 -8.06
C THR A 311 -11.91 -9.11 -8.71
N GLU A 312 -10.61 -8.88 -8.63
CA GLU A 312 -9.60 -9.85 -9.08
C GLU A 312 -9.18 -10.83 -7.97
N PHE A 313 -9.72 -10.69 -6.74
CA PHE A 313 -9.38 -11.52 -5.59
C PHE A 313 -10.25 -12.78 -5.51
N SER A 314 -9.69 -13.82 -4.88
CA SER A 314 -10.36 -15.10 -4.59
C SER A 314 -10.36 -15.41 -3.09
N LEU A 315 -11.24 -16.32 -2.64
CA LEU A 315 -11.23 -16.80 -1.25
C LEU A 315 -9.95 -17.54 -0.92
N ALA A 316 -9.32 -18.21 -1.89
CA ALA A 316 -8.02 -18.87 -1.72
C ALA A 316 -6.93 -17.87 -1.26
N GLU A 317 -6.92 -16.65 -1.81
CA GLU A 317 -6.01 -15.58 -1.36
C GLU A 317 -6.36 -15.08 0.05
N CYS A 318 -7.64 -15.01 0.40
CA CYS A 318 -8.07 -14.68 1.77
C CYS A 318 -7.60 -15.73 2.77
N ARG A 319 -7.81 -17.04 2.48
CA ARG A 319 -7.32 -18.14 3.30
C ARG A 319 -5.81 -18.07 3.50
N TRP A 320 -5.06 -17.89 2.41
CA TRP A 320 -3.61 -17.77 2.45
C TRP A 320 -3.15 -16.63 3.36
N ALA A 321 -3.76 -15.45 3.19
CA ALA A 321 -3.42 -14.28 3.99
C ALA A 321 -3.69 -14.50 5.48
N ILE A 322 -4.85 -15.06 5.85
CA ILE A 322 -5.22 -15.39 7.23
C ILE A 322 -4.20 -16.35 7.86
N LYS A 323 -3.73 -17.32 7.09
CA LYS A 323 -2.87 -18.38 7.60
C LYS A 323 -1.39 -18.02 7.65
N TYR A 324 -0.89 -17.22 6.69
CA TYR A 324 0.54 -17.05 6.46
C TYR A 324 1.04 -15.61 6.40
N GLU A 325 0.14 -14.61 6.42
CA GLU A 325 0.55 -13.22 6.23
C GLU A 325 0.28 -12.35 7.47
N ALA A 326 0.38 -12.94 8.65
CA ALA A 326 0.26 -12.24 9.94
C ALA A 326 -0.99 -11.35 10.02
N VAL A 327 -2.15 -11.90 9.68
CA VAL A 327 -3.46 -11.27 9.85
C VAL A 327 -3.88 -11.44 11.29
N GLU A 328 -3.99 -10.36 12.05
CA GLU A 328 -4.45 -10.33 13.43
C GLU A 328 -5.89 -9.79 13.53
N HIS A 329 -6.25 -8.89 12.63
CA HIS A 329 -7.55 -8.21 12.60
C HIS A 329 -8.22 -8.31 11.23
N LEU A 330 -9.54 -8.14 11.20
CA LEU A 330 -10.31 -8.16 9.95
C LEU A 330 -9.88 -7.05 8.98
N ASP A 331 -9.48 -5.88 9.49
CA ASP A 331 -8.95 -4.78 8.68
C ASP A 331 -7.60 -5.11 8.04
N ASP A 332 -6.77 -5.97 8.64
CA ASP A 332 -5.55 -6.46 7.99
C ASP A 332 -5.89 -7.21 6.70
N LEU A 333 -6.84 -8.11 6.76
CA LEU A 333 -7.26 -8.88 5.60
C LEU A 333 -7.86 -7.98 4.52
N LEU A 334 -8.89 -7.20 4.89
CA LEU A 334 -9.74 -6.50 3.92
C LEU A 334 -9.10 -5.23 3.34
N LEU A 335 -8.18 -4.58 4.08
CA LEU A 335 -7.58 -3.30 3.65
C LEU A 335 -6.09 -3.40 3.31
N ARG A 336 -5.37 -4.43 3.78
CA ARG A 336 -3.91 -4.53 3.67
C ARG A 336 -3.40 -5.76 2.93
N ARG A 337 -3.93 -6.96 3.20
CA ARG A 337 -3.54 -8.20 2.51
C ARG A 337 -4.28 -8.39 1.20
N THR A 338 -5.57 -8.04 1.22
CA THR A 338 -6.39 -7.84 0.03
C THR A 338 -6.82 -6.37 -0.06
N ARG A 339 -7.54 -6.00 -1.09
CA ARG A 339 -8.14 -4.66 -1.25
C ARG A 339 -9.66 -4.74 -1.30
N LEU A 340 -10.22 -5.88 -0.86
CA LEU A 340 -11.64 -6.17 -0.94
C LEU A 340 -12.49 -5.12 -0.24
N GLY A 341 -12.03 -4.60 0.91
CA GLY A 341 -12.71 -3.55 1.64
C GLY A 341 -12.76 -2.21 0.92
N MET A 342 -11.87 -1.98 -0.04
CA MET A 342 -11.88 -0.78 -0.88
C MET A 342 -12.57 -1.00 -2.22
N CYS A 343 -12.52 -2.22 -2.74
CA CYS A 343 -13.04 -2.55 -4.07
C CYS A 343 -14.52 -2.93 -4.08
N LEU A 344 -15.08 -3.28 -2.93
CA LEU A 344 -16.47 -3.71 -2.82
C LEU A 344 -17.34 -2.69 -2.09
N PRO A 345 -18.65 -2.63 -2.41
CA PRO A 345 -19.59 -1.77 -1.71
C PRO A 345 -19.61 -2.03 -0.20
N ASN A 346 -19.78 -0.96 0.59
CA ASN A 346 -19.86 -1.03 2.05
C ASN A 346 -18.69 -1.78 2.71
N GLY A 347 -17.50 -1.66 2.16
CA GLY A 347 -16.33 -2.32 2.74
C GLY A 347 -16.31 -3.85 2.60
N GLY A 348 -17.07 -4.43 1.67
CA GLY A 348 -17.09 -5.87 1.46
C GLY A 348 -17.87 -6.67 2.51
N THR A 349 -18.85 -6.05 3.18
CA THR A 349 -19.71 -6.72 4.21
C THR A 349 -20.43 -7.96 3.69
N ASN A 350 -20.68 -8.04 2.39
CA ASN A 350 -21.29 -9.21 1.75
C ASN A 350 -20.41 -10.48 1.83
N LEU A 351 -19.11 -10.33 2.13
CA LEU A 351 -18.19 -11.45 2.29
C LEU A 351 -18.15 -12.01 3.72
N TYR A 352 -18.77 -11.33 4.70
CA TYR A 352 -18.69 -11.71 6.11
C TYR A 352 -19.00 -13.18 6.41
N PRO A 353 -20.04 -13.81 5.83
CA PRO A 353 -20.31 -15.23 6.11
C PRO A 353 -19.14 -16.16 5.72
N ALA A 354 -18.57 -15.95 4.54
CA ALA A 354 -17.44 -16.76 4.07
C ALA A 354 -16.15 -16.45 4.84
N LEU A 355 -15.91 -15.20 5.21
CA LEU A 355 -14.74 -14.81 5.99
C LEU A 355 -14.83 -15.29 7.43
N GLN A 356 -16.00 -15.27 8.07
CA GLN A 356 -16.20 -15.83 9.41
C GLN A 356 -15.83 -17.31 9.45
N GLU A 357 -16.26 -18.08 8.46
CA GLU A 357 -15.88 -19.48 8.32
C GLU A 357 -14.35 -19.64 8.18
N LEU A 358 -13.71 -18.85 7.32
CA LEU A 358 -12.26 -18.90 7.13
C LEU A 358 -11.49 -18.56 8.41
N PHE A 359 -11.88 -17.53 9.16
CA PHE A 359 -11.23 -17.16 10.42
C PHE A 359 -11.48 -18.21 11.52
N SER A 360 -12.67 -18.77 11.60
CA SER A 360 -12.96 -19.87 12.52
C SER A 360 -12.09 -21.09 12.25
N LEU A 361 -11.93 -21.48 10.99
CA LEU A 361 -11.15 -22.66 10.59
C LEU A 361 -9.62 -22.45 10.75
N ASN A 362 -9.10 -21.26 10.53
CA ASN A 362 -7.64 -21.04 10.46
C ASN A 362 -7.06 -20.34 11.70
N GLN A 363 -7.85 -19.58 12.45
CA GLN A 363 -7.42 -18.86 13.66
C GLN A 363 -8.28 -19.15 14.89
N ASN A 364 -9.25 -20.07 14.80
CA ASN A 364 -10.16 -20.44 15.88
C ASN A 364 -10.96 -19.25 16.45
N TRP A 365 -11.31 -18.27 15.61
CA TRP A 365 -12.17 -17.19 16.07
C TRP A 365 -13.57 -17.72 16.36
N ASP A 366 -14.07 -17.42 17.56
CA ASP A 366 -15.45 -17.64 17.94
C ASP A 366 -16.36 -16.47 17.52
N ASP A 367 -17.66 -16.62 17.74
CA ASP A 367 -18.64 -15.60 17.37
C ASP A 367 -18.43 -14.27 18.12
N GLU A 368 -17.93 -14.30 19.35
CA GLU A 368 -17.65 -13.09 20.14
C GLU A 368 -16.47 -12.32 19.55
N ARG A 369 -15.38 -13.02 19.24
CA ARG A 369 -14.22 -12.40 18.57
C ARG A 369 -14.62 -11.85 17.21
N TRP A 370 -15.37 -12.62 16.41
CA TRP A 370 -15.86 -12.18 15.10
C TRP A 370 -16.65 -10.87 15.20
N GLN A 371 -17.60 -10.75 16.13
CA GLN A 371 -18.39 -9.52 16.29
C GLN A 371 -17.56 -8.31 16.72
N LYS A 372 -16.56 -8.51 17.57
CA LYS A 372 -15.61 -7.44 17.95
C LYS A 372 -14.82 -6.95 16.72
N GLU A 373 -14.34 -7.88 15.89
CA GLU A 373 -13.57 -7.56 14.70
C GLU A 373 -14.41 -6.87 13.63
N VAL A 374 -15.65 -7.30 13.41
CA VAL A 374 -16.59 -6.61 12.51
C VAL A 374 -16.83 -5.19 12.99
N THR A 375 -17.12 -4.98 14.27
CA THR A 375 -17.36 -3.63 14.83
C THR A 375 -16.12 -2.73 14.69
N ARG A 376 -14.93 -3.29 14.96
CA ARG A 376 -13.64 -2.61 14.77
C ARG A 376 -13.45 -2.21 13.30
N TYR A 377 -13.58 -3.15 12.39
CA TYR A 377 -13.41 -2.93 10.97
C TYR A 377 -14.37 -1.89 10.40
N GLU A 378 -15.65 -2.00 10.69
CA GLU A 378 -16.68 -1.04 10.22
C GLU A 378 -16.42 0.38 10.73
N THR A 379 -15.93 0.50 11.98
CA THR A 379 -15.54 1.80 12.54
C THR A 379 -14.37 2.41 11.78
N ILE A 380 -13.31 1.62 11.51
CA ILE A 380 -12.15 2.04 10.74
C ILE A 380 -12.56 2.41 9.32
N TRP A 381 -13.29 1.52 8.64
CA TRP A 381 -13.70 1.72 7.26
C TRP A 381 -14.57 2.97 7.11
N LYS A 382 -15.57 3.13 7.95
CA LYS A 382 -16.45 4.30 7.94
C LYS A 382 -15.68 5.61 8.16
N LYS A 383 -14.66 5.59 9.02
CA LYS A 383 -13.91 6.79 9.38
C LYS A 383 -12.89 7.21 8.32
N TYR A 384 -12.21 6.24 7.69
CA TYR A 384 -11.03 6.52 6.87
C TYR A 384 -11.17 6.10 5.39
N TYR A 385 -12.08 5.21 5.08
CA TYR A 385 -12.24 4.61 3.75
C TYR A 385 -13.59 4.91 3.08
N SER A 386 -14.54 5.48 3.81
CA SER A 386 -15.78 6.01 3.23
C SER A 386 -15.65 7.50 2.90
N LEU A 387 -16.65 8.04 2.22
CA LEU A 387 -16.78 9.50 2.08
C LEU A 387 -16.90 10.14 3.47
N PRO A 388 -16.34 11.36 3.68
CA PRO A 388 -16.54 12.11 4.90
C PRO A 388 -18.03 12.23 5.24
N SER A 389 -18.37 11.96 6.48
CA SER A 389 -19.74 12.18 6.99
C SER A 389 -19.92 13.66 7.34
N ASN A 390 -20.94 14.31 6.79
CA ASN A 390 -21.34 15.67 7.16
C ASN A 390 -21.69 15.78 8.64
#